data_5c3a0ce548ced9b2879a792fdf89c841
#
_entry.id   5c3a0ce548ced9b2879a792fdf89c841
#
_cell.length_a   1.000
_cell.length_b   1.000
_cell.length_c   1.000
_cell.angle_alpha   90.00
_cell.angle_beta   90.00
_cell.angle_gamma   90.00
#
_symmetry.space_group_name_H-M   'P 1'
#
loop_
_entity.id
_entity.type
_entity.pdbx_description
1 polymer ?
#
loop_
_entity_poly.entity_id
_entity_poly.type
_entity_poly.pdbx_seq_one_letter_code
_entity_poly.pdbx_strand_id
1 'polypeptide(L)'
;MAQVNITINGRKYQVACDDGQEVHLTRLGDYVDKRLNELVAAVGQVGDSRLLVMVSLLLADELLDLYSETESLKKNEDGSSSVRAEEDIGALVEKMAERIESIAVGLEQA
;
A
#
# COMPACT_ATOMS: atom_id res chain seq x y z
N MET A 1 8.60 -16.93 -11.47
CA MET A 1 7.72 -15.90 -10.94
C MET A 1 6.27 -16.27 -11.21
N ALA A 2 5.46 -16.19 -10.20
CA ALA A 2 4.02 -16.38 -10.34
C ALA A 2 3.34 -15.09 -10.81
N GLN A 3 2.12 -15.20 -11.28
CA GLN A 3 1.31 -14.06 -11.68
C GLN A 3 -0.07 -14.20 -11.05
N VAL A 4 -0.64 -13.08 -10.67
CA VAL A 4 -1.97 -13.04 -10.07
C VAL A 4 -2.80 -11.94 -10.72
N ASN A 5 -4.08 -12.20 -10.92
CA ASN A 5 -5.00 -11.21 -11.45
C ASN A 5 -5.68 -10.49 -10.30
N ILE A 6 -5.61 -9.17 -10.30
CA ILE A 6 -6.22 -8.31 -9.29
C ILE A 6 -7.24 -7.43 -9.99
N THR A 7 -8.43 -7.30 -9.41
CA THR A 7 -9.47 -6.44 -9.94
C THR A 7 -9.58 -5.19 -9.06
N ILE A 8 -9.37 -4.03 -9.66
CA ILE A 8 -9.47 -2.74 -8.98
C ILE A 8 -10.34 -1.82 -9.84
N ASN A 9 -11.39 -1.30 -9.23
CA ASN A 9 -12.37 -0.42 -9.90
C ASN A 9 -12.97 -1.05 -11.16
N GLY A 10 -13.23 -2.36 -11.10
CA GLY A 10 -13.81 -3.11 -12.22
C GLY A 10 -12.81 -3.47 -13.32
N ARG A 11 -11.56 -3.09 -13.20
CA ARG A 11 -10.52 -3.40 -14.19
C ARG A 11 -9.60 -4.48 -13.65
N LYS A 12 -9.23 -5.40 -14.53
CA LYS A 12 -8.33 -6.51 -14.17
C LYS A 12 -6.88 -6.14 -14.49
N TYR A 13 -6.01 -6.39 -13.53
CA TYR A 13 -4.57 -6.16 -13.66
C TYR A 13 -3.85 -7.46 -13.37
N GLN A 14 -2.91 -7.83 -14.24
CA GLN A 14 -2.05 -8.97 -14.02
C GLN A 14 -0.76 -8.49 -13.36
N VAL A 15 -0.46 -9.00 -12.19
CA VAL A 15 0.68 -8.57 -11.39
C VAL A 15 1.61 -9.75 -11.17
N ALA A 16 2.90 -9.56 -11.41
CA ALA A 16 3.92 -10.55 -11.13
C ALA A 16 4.23 -10.55 -9.62
N CYS A 17 4.46 -11.73 -9.07
CA CYS A 17 4.79 -11.88 -7.66
C CYS A 17 5.71 -13.06 -7.45
N ASP A 18 6.31 -13.16 -6.28
CA ASP A 18 7.10 -14.31 -5.88
C ASP A 18 6.18 -15.51 -5.64
N ASP A 19 6.71 -16.72 -5.87
CA ASP A 19 5.95 -17.94 -5.62
C ASP A 19 5.53 -17.99 -4.15
N GLY A 20 4.25 -18.28 -3.93
CA GLY A 20 3.67 -18.34 -2.59
C GLY A 20 3.07 -17.04 -2.11
N GLN A 21 3.20 -15.94 -2.88
CA GLN A 21 2.66 -14.62 -2.51
C GLN A 21 1.31 -14.31 -3.16
N GLU A 22 0.77 -15.22 -3.97
CA GLU A 22 -0.45 -14.99 -4.75
C GLU A 22 -1.65 -14.64 -3.88
N VAL A 23 -1.89 -15.40 -2.82
CA VAL A 23 -3.01 -15.18 -1.90
C VAL A 23 -2.84 -13.84 -1.17
N HIS A 24 -1.62 -13.53 -0.76
CA HIS A 24 -1.31 -12.29 -0.08
C HIS A 24 -1.60 -11.08 -0.98
N LEU A 25 -1.13 -11.11 -2.23
CA LEU A 25 -1.38 -10.04 -3.19
C LEU A 25 -2.85 -9.88 -3.53
N THR A 26 -3.58 -11.00 -3.62
CA THR A 26 -5.03 -10.95 -3.84
C THR A 26 -5.73 -10.22 -2.69
N ARG A 27 -5.33 -10.49 -1.46
CA ARG A 27 -5.88 -9.80 -0.29
C ARG A 27 -5.55 -8.31 -0.30
N LEU A 28 -4.33 -7.97 -0.67
CA LEU A 28 -3.93 -6.57 -0.79
C LEU A 28 -4.74 -5.85 -1.87
N GLY A 29 -4.93 -6.52 -3.01
CA GLY A 29 -5.74 -5.98 -4.11
C GLY A 29 -7.19 -5.75 -3.70
N ASP A 30 -7.78 -6.71 -2.99
CA ASP A 30 -9.15 -6.58 -2.48
C ASP A 30 -9.29 -5.39 -1.53
N TYR A 31 -8.30 -5.19 -0.68
CA TYR A 31 -8.31 -4.05 0.26
C TYR A 31 -8.21 -2.73 -0.49
N VAL A 32 -7.31 -2.65 -1.48
CA VAL A 32 -7.16 -1.44 -2.32
C VAL A 32 -8.45 -1.16 -3.06
N ASP A 33 -9.08 -2.19 -3.64
CA ASP A 33 -10.34 -2.04 -4.35
C ASP A 33 -11.44 -1.51 -3.44
N LYS A 34 -11.54 -2.05 -2.24
CA LYS A 34 -12.51 -1.60 -1.23
C LYS A 34 -12.31 -0.12 -0.90
N ARG A 35 -11.08 0.28 -0.63
CA ARG A 35 -10.77 1.68 -0.29
C ARG A 35 -11.03 2.61 -1.46
N LEU A 36 -10.72 2.15 -2.67
CA LEU A 36 -10.98 2.93 -3.88
C LEU A 36 -12.48 3.11 -4.12
N ASN A 37 -13.27 2.08 -3.89
CA ASN A 37 -14.73 2.16 -4.02
C ASN A 37 -15.34 3.14 -3.02
N GLU A 38 -14.82 3.17 -1.79
CA GLU A 38 -15.23 4.17 -0.79
C GLU A 38 -14.92 5.59 -1.26
N LEU A 39 -13.75 5.76 -1.88
CA LEU A 39 -13.34 7.04 -2.43
C LEU A 39 -14.24 7.48 -3.59
N VAL A 40 -14.58 6.55 -4.48
CA VAL A 40 -15.49 6.81 -5.60
C VAL A 40 -16.86 7.26 -5.08
N ALA A 41 -17.34 6.67 -4.00
CA ALA A 41 -18.60 7.08 -3.39
C ALA A 41 -18.55 8.53 -2.89
N ALA A 42 -17.38 9.01 -2.49
CA ALA A 42 -17.21 10.36 -1.98
C ALA A 42 -16.96 11.39 -3.10
N VAL A 43 -16.13 11.07 -4.08
CA VAL A 43 -15.65 12.04 -5.10
C VAL A 43 -16.10 11.71 -6.53
N GLY A 44 -16.67 10.53 -6.75
CA GLY A 44 -17.09 10.09 -8.07
C GLY A 44 -15.97 9.48 -8.91
N GLN A 45 -16.29 9.10 -10.14
CA GLN A 45 -15.34 8.51 -11.08
C GLN A 45 -14.56 9.61 -11.78
N VAL A 46 -13.49 10.07 -11.14
CA VAL A 46 -12.66 11.18 -11.63
C VAL A 46 -11.50 10.71 -12.53
N GLY A 47 -11.44 9.42 -12.83
CA GLY A 47 -10.40 8.81 -13.66
C GLY A 47 -9.53 7.85 -12.85
N ASP A 48 -9.18 6.71 -13.46
CA ASP A 48 -8.46 5.63 -12.76
C ASP A 48 -7.10 6.07 -12.20
N SER A 49 -6.31 6.79 -13.01
CA SER A 49 -5.00 7.26 -12.56
C SER A 49 -5.12 8.19 -11.36
N ARG A 50 -6.06 9.12 -11.40
CA ARG A 50 -6.30 10.06 -10.30
C ARG A 50 -6.79 9.34 -9.06
N LEU A 51 -7.72 8.40 -9.22
CA LEU A 51 -8.22 7.59 -8.11
C LEU A 51 -7.13 6.76 -7.48
N LEU A 52 -6.24 6.17 -8.28
CA LEU A 52 -5.11 5.39 -7.77
C LEU A 52 -4.14 6.26 -6.98
N VAL A 53 -3.86 7.47 -7.44
CA VAL A 53 -3.02 8.42 -6.68
C VAL A 53 -3.69 8.77 -5.35
N MET A 54 -4.97 9.09 -5.39
CA MET A 54 -5.72 9.47 -4.19
C MET A 54 -5.78 8.32 -3.17
N VAL A 55 -6.05 7.10 -3.62
CA VAL A 55 -6.09 5.94 -2.71
C VAL A 55 -4.69 5.61 -2.17
N SER A 56 -3.65 5.83 -2.96
CA SER A 56 -2.27 5.62 -2.48
C SER A 56 -1.95 6.58 -1.35
N LEU A 57 -2.33 7.84 -1.47
CA LEU A 57 -2.13 8.84 -0.42
C LEU A 57 -2.94 8.50 0.83
N LEU A 58 -4.17 8.05 0.66
CA LEU A 58 -5.03 7.64 1.76
C LEU A 58 -4.44 6.45 2.52
N LEU A 59 -3.94 5.44 1.81
CA LEU A 59 -3.31 4.27 2.41
C LEU A 59 -2.01 4.64 3.13
N ALA A 60 -1.22 5.53 2.55
CA ALA A 60 0.01 6.03 3.18
C ALA A 60 -0.32 6.77 4.48
N ASP A 61 -1.35 7.59 4.47
CA ASP A 61 -1.81 8.31 5.67
C ASP A 61 -2.24 7.35 6.78
N GLU A 62 -3.02 6.33 6.44
CA GLU A 62 -3.43 5.29 7.38
C GLU A 62 -2.23 4.55 7.98
N LEU A 63 -1.26 4.24 7.14
CA LEU A 63 -0.05 3.54 7.58
C LEU A 63 0.75 4.38 8.56
N LEU A 64 0.94 5.66 8.27
CA LEU A 64 1.66 6.58 9.15
C LEU A 64 0.92 6.78 10.48
N ASP A 65 -0.40 6.85 10.45
CA ASP A 65 -1.21 6.94 11.67
C ASP A 65 -1.03 5.70 12.54
N LEU A 66 -1.11 4.51 11.95
CA LEU A 66 -0.91 3.26 12.68
C LEU A 66 0.50 3.16 13.24
N TYR A 67 1.49 3.59 12.47
CA TYR A 67 2.88 3.61 12.92
C TYR A 67 3.06 4.57 14.10
N SER A 68 2.48 5.75 14.03
CA SER A 68 2.52 6.74 15.12
C SER A 68 1.90 6.21 16.40
N GLU A 69 0.77 5.53 16.30
CA GLU A 69 0.12 4.89 17.45
C GLU A 69 1.03 3.85 18.08
N THR A 70 1.66 3.00 17.27
CA THR A 70 2.60 1.98 17.73
C THR A 70 3.79 2.62 18.43
N GLU A 71 4.36 3.67 17.86
CA GLU A 71 5.47 4.40 18.45
C GLU A 71 5.09 5.11 19.75
N SER A 72 3.88 5.67 19.83
CA SER A 72 3.37 6.27 21.07
C SER A 72 3.30 5.24 22.19
N LEU A 73 2.83 4.03 21.90
CA LEU A 73 2.78 2.94 22.88
C LEU A 73 4.17 2.52 23.32
N LYS A 74 5.10 2.35 22.38
CA LYS A 74 6.51 2.04 22.69
C LYS A 74 7.17 3.16 23.51
N LYS A 75 6.89 4.40 23.16
CA LYS A 75 7.43 5.57 23.83
C LYS A 75 6.99 5.65 25.28
N ASN A 76 5.76 5.28 25.56
CA ASN A 76 5.22 5.21 26.91
C ASN A 76 5.89 4.11 27.74
N GLU A 77 6.34 3.03 27.09
CA GLU A 77 7.03 1.93 27.77
C GLU A 77 8.51 2.23 27.98
N ASP A 78 9.19 2.72 26.94
CA ASP A 78 10.67 2.82 26.92
C ASP A 78 11.21 4.24 27.03
N GLY A 79 10.38 5.28 26.85
CA GLY A 79 10.83 6.66 26.81
C GLY A 79 11.77 6.96 25.65
N SER A 80 11.74 6.18 24.57
CA SER A 80 12.62 6.34 23.42
C SER A 80 12.37 7.65 22.67
N SER A 81 13.44 8.19 22.05
CA SER A 81 13.40 9.49 21.40
C SER A 81 12.63 9.48 20.08
N SER A 82 12.07 10.65 19.72
CA SER A 82 11.36 10.86 18.46
C SER A 82 12.24 10.68 17.22
N VAL A 83 13.56 10.86 17.35
CA VAL A 83 14.53 10.69 16.25
C VAL A 83 14.53 9.26 15.73
N ARG A 84 14.46 8.30 16.63
CA ARG A 84 14.44 6.88 16.28
C ARG A 84 13.16 6.50 15.51
N ALA A 85 12.03 7.10 15.89
CA ALA A 85 10.76 6.87 15.21
C ALA A 85 10.81 7.37 13.77
N GLU A 86 11.40 8.53 13.52
CA GLU A 86 11.54 9.08 12.16
C GLU A 86 12.41 8.19 11.28
N GLU A 87 13.51 7.67 11.80
CA GLU A 87 14.37 6.72 11.07
C GLU A 87 13.63 5.44 10.72
N ASP A 88 12.84 4.90 11.65
CA ASP A 88 12.06 3.68 11.43
C ASP A 88 10.97 3.89 10.39
N ILE A 89 10.31 5.05 10.39
CA ILE A 89 9.32 5.40 9.38
C ILE A 89 9.96 5.52 8.00
N GLY A 90 11.12 6.18 7.92
CA GLY A 90 11.88 6.30 6.68
C GLY A 90 12.25 4.94 6.09
N ALA A 91 12.75 4.03 6.92
CA ALA A 91 13.12 2.69 6.50
C ALA A 91 11.90 1.89 6.01
N LEU A 92 10.75 2.03 6.68
CA LEU A 92 9.51 1.37 6.27
C LEU A 92 9.03 1.89 4.92
N VAL A 93 9.06 3.20 4.72
CA VAL A 93 8.66 3.82 3.45
C VAL A 93 9.58 3.38 2.32
N GLU A 94 10.89 3.30 2.55
CA GLU A 94 11.85 2.80 1.56
C GLU A 94 11.56 1.36 1.16
N LYS A 95 11.28 0.48 2.12
CA LYS A 95 10.93 -0.91 1.85
C LYS A 95 9.66 -1.01 1.01
N MET A 96 8.67 -0.20 1.30
CA MET A 96 7.43 -0.16 0.53
C MET A 96 7.68 0.33 -0.90
N ALA A 97 8.51 1.37 -1.07
CA ALA A 97 8.87 1.87 -2.39
C ALA A 97 9.60 0.81 -3.23
N GLU A 98 10.53 0.08 -2.63
CA GLU A 98 11.24 -1.02 -3.30
C GLU A 98 10.27 -2.11 -3.76
N ARG A 99 9.29 -2.46 -2.95
CA ARG A 99 8.28 -3.46 -3.32
C ARG A 99 7.40 -2.97 -4.46
N ILE A 100 7.01 -1.72 -4.44
CA ILE A 100 6.21 -1.10 -5.51
C ILE A 100 7.01 -1.09 -6.82
N GLU A 101 8.28 -0.69 -6.79
CA GLU A 101 9.15 -0.69 -7.95
C GLU A 101 9.31 -2.10 -8.53
N SER A 102 9.48 -3.10 -7.67
CA SER A 102 9.59 -4.49 -8.08
C SER A 102 8.33 -4.97 -8.79
N ILE A 103 7.17 -4.60 -8.28
CA ILE A 103 5.87 -4.91 -8.91
C ILE A 103 5.73 -4.18 -10.25
N ALA A 104 6.10 -2.91 -10.31
CA ALA A 104 6.03 -2.10 -11.54
C ALA A 104 6.93 -2.67 -12.63
N VAL A 105 8.16 -3.08 -12.29
CA VAL A 105 9.08 -3.74 -13.23
C VAL A 105 8.47 -5.04 -13.76
N GLY A 106 7.83 -5.82 -12.88
CA GLY A 106 7.13 -7.04 -13.29
C GLY A 106 6.01 -6.76 -14.30
N LEU A 107 5.26 -5.68 -14.10
CA LEU A 107 4.21 -5.27 -15.04
C LEU A 107 4.76 -4.84 -16.39
N GLU A 108 5.86 -4.12 -16.40
CA GLU A 108 6.52 -3.68 -17.65
C GLU A 108 7.06 -4.87 -18.46
N GLN A 109 7.50 -5.92 -17.77
CA GLN A 109 8.06 -7.11 -18.40
C GLN A 109 6.99 -8.12 -18.83
N ALA A 110 5.78 -7.97 -18.34
CA ALA A 110 4.66 -8.83 -18.70
C ALA A 110 4.04 -8.36 -20.02
#